data_98e9b6499e62b4f385c4bc2b9d5e20b4
#
_entry.id   98e9b6499e62b4f385c4bc2b9d5e20b4
#
_cell.length_a   1.000
_cell.length_b   1.000
_cell.length_c   1.000
_cell.angle_alpha   90.00
_cell.angle_beta   90.00
_cell.angle_gamma   90.00
#
_symmetry.space_group_name_H-M   'P 1'
#
loop_
_entity.id
_entity.type
_entity.pdbx_description
1 polymer ?
#
loop_
_entity_poly.entity_id
_entity_poly.type
_entity_poly.pdbx_seq_one_letter_code
_entity_poly.pdbx_strand_id
1 'polypeptide(L)'
;MQENKLEKNHFVLKSIGPRSTFQQDMTEEERKIMKQHVGYWTDKADKGIAIVFGPVFDPKGGYGLAIVEVESEKQVHALIADDPATKSGLLKTEFYPMRAVFFH
;
A
#
# COMPACT_ATOMS: atom_id res chain seq x y z
N MET A 1 22.95 -18.08 -10.00
CA MET A 1 22.84 -17.58 -9.60
C MET A 1 22.47 -17.02 -9.02
N GLN A 2 22.29 -17.05 -8.83
CA GLN A 2 21.99 -16.52 -8.16
C GLN A 2 21.31 -15.92 -7.81
N GLU A 3 21.19 -15.93 -8.00
CA GLU A 3 20.57 -15.28 -7.73
C GLU A 3 19.57 -15.07 -6.97
N ASN A 4 19.17 -15.81 -6.64
CA ASN A 4 18.19 -15.89 -5.83
C ASN A 4 18.24 -15.15 -4.65
N LYS A 5 19.25 -15.14 -3.99
CA LYS A 5 19.33 -14.40 -2.83
C LYS A 5 19.26 -12.97 -3.10
N LEU A 6 19.44 -12.59 -4.29
CA LEU A 6 19.30 -11.21 -4.69
C LEU A 6 17.88 -10.86 -5.04
N GLU A 7 17.04 -11.88 -5.12
CA GLU A 7 15.68 -11.63 -5.50
C GLU A 7 14.88 -11.11 -4.36
N LYS A 8 13.98 -10.25 -4.68
CA LYS A 8 13.04 -9.75 -3.72
C LYS A 8 11.66 -10.25 -4.06
N ASN A 9 10.84 -10.34 -3.04
CA ASN A 9 9.46 -10.77 -3.20
C ASN A 9 8.57 -9.58 -3.44
N HIS A 10 7.56 -9.77 -4.25
CA HIS A 10 6.60 -8.72 -4.55
C HIS A 10 5.27 -9.05 -3.89
N PHE A 11 4.62 -8.02 -3.37
CA PHE A 11 3.31 -8.17 -2.76
C PHE A 11 2.41 -7.03 -3.21
N VAL A 12 1.14 -7.36 -3.39
CA VAL A 12 0.11 -6.37 -3.68
C VAL A 12 -0.59 -6.06 -2.38
N LEU A 13 -0.68 -4.78 -2.03
CA LEU A 13 -1.38 -4.32 -0.85
C LEU A 13 -2.63 -3.59 -1.29
N LYS A 14 -3.77 -3.99 -0.75
CA LYS A 14 -5.05 -3.37 -1.08
C LYS A 14 -5.61 -2.76 0.20
N SER A 15 -5.81 -1.46 0.21
CA SER A 15 -6.27 -0.72 1.38
C SER A 15 -7.69 -0.25 1.16
N ILE A 16 -8.56 -0.57 2.10
CA ILE A 16 -9.98 -0.34 1.99
C ILE A 16 -10.39 0.64 3.07
N GLY A 17 -11.11 1.69 2.66
CA GLY A 17 -11.61 2.70 3.57
C GLY A 17 -12.89 2.28 4.27
N PRO A 18 -13.45 3.16 5.09
CA PRO A 18 -14.60 2.81 5.93
C PRO A 18 -15.92 2.67 5.19
N ARG A 19 -16.00 3.16 3.95
CA ARG A 19 -17.24 3.11 3.18
C ARG A 19 -16.93 3.20 1.69
N SER A 20 -17.85 2.73 0.86
CA SER A 20 -17.61 2.65 -0.57
C SER A 20 -17.45 4.02 -1.23
N THR A 21 -17.98 5.08 -0.63
CA THR A 21 -17.90 6.43 -1.17
C THR A 21 -16.72 7.23 -0.60
N PHE A 22 -15.86 6.57 0.17
CA PHE A 22 -14.79 7.24 0.92
C PHE A 22 -13.97 8.21 0.07
N GLN A 23 -13.61 7.81 -1.14
CA GLN A 23 -12.76 8.65 -1.99
C GLN A 23 -13.44 9.97 -2.37
N GLN A 24 -14.78 10.00 -2.38
CA GLN A 24 -15.53 11.17 -2.78
C GLN A 24 -15.95 12.04 -1.62
N ASP A 25 -16.10 11.45 -0.43
CA ASP A 25 -16.74 12.17 0.68
C ASP A 25 -15.95 12.14 1.98
N MET A 26 -14.62 12.07 1.88
CA MET A 26 -13.78 12.12 3.08
C MET A 26 -14.11 13.33 3.92
N THR A 27 -14.17 13.13 5.23
CA THR A 27 -14.26 14.24 6.17
C THR A 27 -12.92 14.96 6.23
N GLU A 28 -12.90 16.12 6.84
CA GLU A 28 -11.65 16.86 6.98
C GLU A 28 -10.63 16.07 7.80
N GLU A 29 -11.10 15.40 8.84
CA GLU A 29 -10.24 14.56 9.68
C GLU A 29 -9.62 13.42 8.86
N GLU A 30 -10.47 12.78 8.05
CA GLU A 30 -10.02 11.69 7.20
C GLU A 30 -8.98 12.15 6.17
N ARG A 31 -9.18 13.34 5.61
CA ARG A 31 -8.21 13.91 4.67
C ARG A 31 -6.86 14.12 5.31
N LYS A 32 -6.84 14.56 6.56
CA LYS A 32 -5.57 14.75 7.27
C LYS A 32 -4.83 13.44 7.42
N ILE A 33 -5.55 12.39 7.79
CA ILE A 33 -4.95 11.07 7.95
C ILE A 33 -4.45 10.56 6.60
N MET A 34 -5.24 10.74 5.55
CA MET A 34 -4.84 10.29 4.22
C MET A 34 -3.64 11.05 3.69
N LYS A 35 -3.48 12.32 4.08
CA LYS A 35 -2.30 13.06 3.71
C LYS A 35 -1.05 12.46 4.36
N GLN A 36 -1.16 12.04 5.61
CA GLN A 36 -0.07 11.36 6.29
C GLN A 36 0.23 10.02 5.63
N HIS A 37 -0.82 9.30 5.23
CA HIS A 37 -0.71 8.04 4.53
C HIS A 37 0.07 8.21 3.21
N VAL A 38 -0.26 9.23 2.43
CA VAL A 38 0.43 9.50 1.17
C VAL A 38 1.90 9.83 1.44
N GLY A 39 2.18 10.62 2.47
CA GLY A 39 3.57 10.93 2.83
C GLY A 39 4.36 9.69 3.22
N TYR A 40 3.73 8.80 3.96
CA TYR A 40 4.36 7.55 4.37
C TYR A 40 4.75 6.71 3.14
N TRP A 41 3.82 6.54 2.20
CA TRP A 41 4.09 5.71 1.02
C TRP A 41 5.02 6.39 0.03
N THR A 42 5.00 7.72 -0.04
CA THR A 42 5.96 8.46 -0.85
C THR A 42 7.39 8.19 -0.35
N ASP A 43 7.56 8.17 0.97
CA ASP A 43 8.85 7.83 1.56
C ASP A 43 9.29 6.43 1.16
N LYS A 44 8.35 5.47 1.17
CA LYS A 44 8.67 4.10 0.78
C LYS A 44 9.01 4.00 -0.72
N ALA A 45 8.34 4.79 -1.54
CA ALA A 45 8.65 4.83 -2.97
C ALA A 45 10.04 5.42 -3.21
N ASP A 46 10.37 6.47 -2.47
CA ASP A 46 11.69 7.09 -2.59
C ASP A 46 12.81 6.12 -2.21
N LYS A 47 12.53 5.21 -1.31
CA LYS A 47 13.48 4.20 -0.86
C LYS A 47 13.49 2.95 -1.74
N GLY A 48 12.65 2.91 -2.75
CA GLY A 48 12.58 1.78 -3.66
C GLY A 48 11.80 0.58 -3.12
N ILE A 49 11.13 0.75 -1.98
CA ILE A 49 10.33 -0.31 -1.39
C ILE A 49 8.98 -0.41 -2.09
N ALA A 50 8.31 0.71 -2.30
CA ALA A 50 7.08 0.73 -3.07
C ALA A 50 7.40 1.02 -4.53
N ILE A 51 7.03 0.10 -5.40
CA ILE A 51 7.25 0.26 -6.84
C ILE A 51 6.25 1.24 -7.40
N VAL A 52 5.01 1.14 -6.93
CA VAL A 52 3.93 2.03 -7.35
C VAL A 52 2.89 2.02 -6.24
N PHE A 53 2.24 3.14 -6.03
CA PHE A 53 1.10 3.20 -5.11
C PHE A 53 0.15 4.31 -5.55
N GLY A 54 -1.11 4.15 -5.21
CA GLY A 54 -2.10 5.17 -5.51
C GLY A 54 -3.52 4.66 -5.40
N PRO A 55 -4.49 5.53 -5.59
CA PRO A 55 -5.89 5.12 -5.54
C PRO A 55 -6.31 4.43 -6.82
N VAL A 56 -7.23 3.48 -6.67
CA VAL A 56 -7.86 2.78 -7.78
C VAL A 56 -9.33 3.18 -7.76
N PHE A 57 -9.85 3.55 -8.91
CA PHE A 57 -11.21 4.10 -9.03
C PHE A 57 -12.17 3.02 -9.53
N ASP A 58 -12.46 2.08 -8.64
CA ASP A 58 -13.40 1.00 -8.94
C ASP A 58 -14.82 1.56 -8.78
N PRO A 59 -15.69 1.42 -9.78
CA PRO A 59 -17.07 1.92 -9.66
C PRO A 59 -17.84 1.36 -8.47
N LYS A 60 -17.45 0.18 -8.00
CA LYS A 60 -18.10 -0.45 -6.84
C LYS A 60 -17.58 0.07 -5.52
N GLY A 61 -16.54 0.84 -5.54
CA GLY A 61 -15.92 1.38 -4.33
C GLY A 61 -14.42 1.44 -4.55
N GLY A 62 -13.86 2.65 -4.49
CA GLY A 62 -12.44 2.84 -4.69
C GLY A 62 -11.62 2.27 -3.55
N TYR A 63 -10.36 2.01 -3.82
CA TYR A 63 -9.45 1.50 -2.79
C TYR A 63 -8.04 1.99 -3.12
N GLY A 64 -7.13 1.79 -2.18
CA GLY A 64 -5.73 2.11 -2.41
C GLY A 64 -4.97 0.86 -2.79
N LEU A 65 -3.96 1.03 -3.63
CA LEU A 65 -3.14 -0.10 -4.04
C LEU A 65 -1.68 0.30 -3.94
N ALA A 66 -0.87 -0.63 -3.45
CA ALA A 66 0.58 -0.47 -3.48
C ALA A 66 1.17 -1.80 -3.90
N ILE A 67 2.22 -1.74 -4.73
CA ILE A 67 3.01 -2.92 -5.04
C ILE A 67 4.37 -2.69 -4.42
N VAL A 68 4.78 -3.60 -3.56
CA VAL A 68 6.03 -3.45 -2.82
C VAL A 68 7.00 -4.56 -3.20
N GLU A 69 8.30 -4.24 -3.07
CA GLU A 69 9.37 -5.18 -3.30
C GLU A 69 10.13 -5.29 -2.00
N VAL A 70 10.08 -6.45 -1.38
CA VAL A 70 10.61 -6.65 -0.03
C VAL A 70 11.34 -7.98 0.05
N GLU A 71 12.05 -8.17 1.13
CA GLU A 71 12.82 -9.39 1.33
C GLU A 71 12.00 -10.50 1.96
N SER A 72 10.94 -10.15 2.68
CA SER A 72 10.13 -11.16 3.37
C SER A 72 8.74 -10.65 3.64
N GLU A 73 7.83 -11.57 3.87
CA GLU A 73 6.47 -11.23 4.26
C GLU A 73 6.43 -10.48 5.59
N LYS A 74 7.39 -10.75 6.47
CA LYS A 74 7.48 -10.04 7.74
C LYS A 74 7.61 -8.54 7.53
N GLN A 75 8.35 -8.15 6.51
CA GLN A 75 8.51 -6.75 6.16
C GLN A 75 7.19 -6.13 5.72
N VAL A 76 6.35 -6.92 5.04
CA VAL A 76 5.03 -6.44 4.61
C VAL A 76 4.17 -6.12 5.83
N HIS A 77 4.19 -7.00 6.84
CA HIS A 77 3.44 -6.75 8.07
C HIS A 77 3.86 -5.46 8.74
N ALA A 78 5.16 -5.20 8.79
CA ALA A 78 5.68 -3.98 9.39
C ALA A 78 5.26 -2.75 8.58
N LEU A 79 5.32 -2.83 7.26
CA LEU A 79 4.92 -1.73 6.39
C LEU A 79 3.45 -1.35 6.62
N ILE A 80 2.60 -2.35 6.71
CA ILE A 80 1.17 -2.12 6.91
C ILE A 80 0.93 -1.54 8.31
N ALA A 81 1.55 -2.11 9.32
CA ALA A 81 1.34 -1.70 10.70
C ALA A 81 1.78 -0.27 10.97
N ASP A 82 2.83 0.18 10.28
CA ASP A 82 3.39 1.51 10.50
C ASP A 82 2.71 2.61 9.68
N ASP A 83 1.83 2.26 8.78
CA ASP A 83 1.07 3.24 7.99
C ASP A 83 0.14 4.02 8.92
N PRO A 84 0.22 5.35 8.93
CA PRO A 84 -0.64 6.15 9.81
C PRO A 84 -2.13 5.87 9.62
N ALA A 85 -2.57 5.56 8.42
CA ALA A 85 -3.98 5.28 8.16
C ALA A 85 -4.40 3.94 8.74
N THR A 86 -3.48 2.98 8.81
CA THR A 86 -3.74 1.70 9.47
C THR A 86 -3.76 1.89 10.98
N LYS A 87 -2.79 2.64 11.51
CA LYS A 87 -2.70 2.89 12.94
C LYS A 87 -3.94 3.57 13.48
N SER A 88 -4.51 4.48 12.70
CA SER A 88 -5.71 5.21 13.11
C SER A 88 -6.98 4.38 12.96
N GLY A 89 -6.89 3.23 12.31
CA GLY A 89 -8.06 2.40 12.04
C GLY A 89 -8.86 2.85 10.84
N LEU A 90 -8.39 3.85 10.10
CA LEU A 90 -9.13 4.38 8.96
C LEU A 90 -9.13 3.42 7.80
N LEU A 91 -7.97 2.82 7.49
CA LEU A 91 -7.84 1.87 6.40
C LEU A 91 -7.57 0.48 6.95
N LYS A 92 -8.11 -0.51 6.25
CA LYS A 92 -7.79 -1.92 6.48
C LYS A 92 -7.07 -2.40 5.24
N THR A 93 -5.91 -3.03 5.43
CA THR A 93 -5.07 -3.43 4.32
C THR A 93 -4.91 -4.93 4.26
N GLU A 94 -5.23 -5.49 3.11
CA GLU A 94 -5.01 -6.89 2.77
C GLU A 94 -3.77 -6.94 1.90
N PHE A 95 -3.09 -8.06 1.90
CA PHE A 95 -1.93 -8.21 1.02
C PHE A 95 -1.90 -9.61 0.43
N TYR A 96 -1.28 -9.70 -0.74
CA TYR A 96 -1.21 -10.95 -1.49
C TYR A 96 0.16 -11.05 -2.13
N PRO A 97 0.79 -12.24 -2.13
CA PRO A 97 2.04 -12.40 -2.86
C PRO A 97 1.79 -12.25 -4.35
N MET A 98 2.76 -11.68 -5.03
CA MET A 98 2.68 -11.47 -6.44
C MET A 98 4.00 -11.87 -7.08
N ARG A 99 3.93 -12.52 -8.22
CA ARG A 99 5.11 -12.79 -9.01
C ARG A 99 5.21 -11.73 -10.07
N ALA A 100 6.26 -10.92 -10.02
CA ALA A 100 6.48 -9.92 -11.03
C ALA A 100 7.14 -10.60 -12.23
N VAL A 101 6.35 -10.83 -13.26
CA VAL A 101 6.85 -11.47 -14.48
C VAL A 101 7.62 -10.47 -15.32
N PHE A 102 7.16 -9.23 -15.33
CA PHE A 102 7.82 -8.18 -16.10
C PHE A 102 7.53 -6.82 -15.45
N PHE A 103 8.54 -5.98 -15.36
CA PHE A 103 8.32 -4.59 -14.96
C PHE A 103 9.52 -3.77 -15.44
N HIS A 104 9.33 -2.47 -15.55
CA HIS A 104 10.37 -1.57 -16.05
C HIS A 104 11.38 -1.20 -15.00
#